data_64739835f0f9a7db8a977552b04c5b29
#
_entry.id   64739835f0f9a7db8a977552b04c5b29
#
_cell.length_a   1.000
_cell.length_b   1.000
_cell.length_c   1.000
_cell.angle_alpha   90.00
_cell.angle_beta   90.00
_cell.angle_gamma   90.00
#
_symmetry.space_group_name_H-M   'P 1'
#
loop_
_entity.id
_entity.type
_entity.pdbx_description
1 polymer ?
#
loop_
_entity_poly.entity_id
_entity_poly.type
_entity_poly.pdbx_seq_one_letter_code
_entity_poly.pdbx_strand_id
1 'polypeptide(L)'
;LNVEDMGAPAEEKKKGFAETLNDVRAVKLPKQFTNIGPSIVFRLRDEAGQAMEFKNYMLPIKQEQDYFYITGARAGLDQQYRWLRIPVDEKGSIQSFMQLRSLLNNPEERAAAVALALAGTPEEVRPNFGKAVENSLLAFAQGGFPAIDEFISKASPPEDHQKMKEYFYQIIFGAVNAVLEQGMKTGKIEKWAPSEARSRFIANSLEAYSGLKVFPSPVLLQLDGYQEVKSSGLQMTKSPGAGLVYFGSLLLVLGTVFMFYVREKRAWLQYDPQGGVRFAMSASRSERDVQKEFPQHRQHLAQLAKDLNDE
;
A
#
# COMPACT_ATOMS: atom_id res chain seq x y z
N LEU A 1 -3.53 -2.56 -6.29
CA LEU A 1 -3.37 -2.74 -4.83
C LEU A 1 -2.00 -3.34 -4.57
N ASN A 2 -1.18 -2.67 -3.80
CA ASN A 2 0.22 -3.05 -3.57
C ASN A 2 0.26 -4.09 -2.43
N VAL A 3 1.02 -5.17 -2.59
CA VAL A 3 1.22 -6.19 -1.55
C VAL A 3 1.87 -5.58 -0.29
N GLU A 4 2.59 -4.46 -0.40
CA GLU A 4 3.14 -3.72 0.74
C GLU A 4 2.08 -3.16 1.71
N ASP A 5 0.83 -2.96 1.24
CA ASP A 5 -0.29 -2.54 2.10
C ASP A 5 -0.82 -3.66 3.00
N MET A 6 -0.42 -4.89 2.75
CA MET A 6 -0.78 -6.05 3.57
C MET A 6 0.25 -6.31 4.67
N GLY A 7 0.83 -5.29 5.29
CA GLY A 7 1.87 -5.41 6.29
C GLY A 7 1.96 -6.82 6.87
N ALA A 8 2.93 -7.60 6.43
CA ALA A 8 3.39 -8.70 7.24
C ALA A 8 3.60 -8.12 8.64
N PRO A 9 3.25 -8.82 9.72
CA PRO A 9 3.54 -8.35 11.06
C PRO A 9 5.01 -7.95 11.04
N ALA A 10 5.25 -6.66 11.21
CA ALA A 10 6.60 -6.13 11.19
C ALA A 10 7.31 -6.71 12.41
N GLU A 11 8.00 -7.81 12.21
CA GLU A 11 9.25 -7.98 12.90
C GLU A 11 10.15 -6.87 12.37
N GLU A 12 10.10 -5.72 13.02
CA GLU A 12 11.17 -4.74 12.93
C GLU A 12 12.45 -5.39 13.50
N LYS A 13 13.06 -6.25 12.70
CA LYS A 13 14.49 -6.47 12.82
C LYS A 13 15.10 -5.11 12.55
N LYS A 14 15.68 -4.47 13.58
CA LYS A 14 16.54 -3.29 13.43
C LYS A 14 17.58 -3.65 12.39
N LYS A 15 17.33 -3.29 11.14
CA LYS A 15 18.29 -3.46 10.04
C LYS A 15 19.53 -2.69 10.43
N GLY A 16 20.68 -3.36 10.42
CA GLY A 16 21.96 -2.72 10.70
C GLY A 16 22.21 -1.62 9.66
N PHE A 17 22.96 -0.60 10.04
CA PHE A 17 23.33 0.54 9.17
C PHE A 17 23.90 0.10 7.80
N ALA A 18 24.62 -1.03 7.75
CA ALA A 18 25.16 -1.64 6.54
C ALA A 18 24.07 -2.22 5.60
N GLU A 19 22.96 -2.75 6.15
CA GLU A 19 21.81 -3.24 5.36
C GLU A 19 21.02 -2.09 4.76
N THR A 20 20.88 -0.98 5.49
CA THR A 20 20.22 0.23 4.99
C THR A 20 20.98 0.86 3.81
N LEU A 21 22.32 0.82 3.82
CA LEU A 21 23.16 1.28 2.70
C LEU A 21 23.08 0.38 1.47
N ASN A 22 22.89 -0.92 1.65
CA ASN A 22 22.69 -1.85 0.54
C ASN A 22 21.30 -1.69 -0.10
N ASP A 23 20.28 -1.41 0.68
CA ASP A 23 18.91 -1.11 0.20
C ASP A 23 18.85 0.16 -0.67
N VAL A 24 19.69 1.15 -0.40
CA VAL A 24 19.78 2.39 -1.20
C VAL A 24 20.48 2.15 -2.55
N ARG A 25 21.35 1.13 -2.65
CA ARG A 25 22.06 0.75 -3.88
C ARG A 25 21.34 -0.33 -4.70
N ALA A 26 20.39 -1.03 -4.10
CA ALA A 26 19.59 -2.02 -4.83
C ALA A 26 18.76 -1.31 -5.90
N VAL A 27 19.01 -1.65 -7.16
CA VAL A 27 18.08 -1.31 -8.25
C VAL A 27 16.71 -1.79 -7.81
N LYS A 28 15.76 -0.85 -7.67
CA LYS A 28 14.38 -1.18 -7.31
C LYS A 28 13.87 -2.18 -8.35
N LEU A 29 13.83 -3.45 -7.98
CA LEU A 29 13.15 -4.46 -8.79
C LEU A 29 11.71 -3.97 -9.00
N PRO A 30 11.16 -4.11 -10.20
CA PRO A 30 9.80 -3.70 -10.46
C PRO A 30 8.90 -4.42 -9.45
N LYS A 31 8.13 -3.65 -8.66
CA LYS A 31 7.17 -4.19 -7.72
C LYS A 31 6.19 -5.06 -8.51
N GLN A 32 6.15 -6.33 -8.21
CA GLN A 32 5.16 -7.23 -8.80
C GLN A 32 3.80 -6.93 -8.15
N PHE A 33 2.94 -6.24 -8.89
CA PHE A 33 1.57 -6.02 -8.46
C PHE A 33 0.77 -7.30 -8.67
N THR A 34 0.36 -7.94 -7.59
CA THR A 34 -0.57 -9.06 -7.65
C THR A 34 -1.98 -8.52 -7.42
N ASN A 35 -2.90 -8.84 -8.33
CA ASN A 35 -4.30 -8.50 -8.11
C ASN A 35 -4.88 -9.42 -7.04
N ILE A 36 -5.08 -8.87 -5.85
CA ILE A 36 -5.64 -9.58 -4.68
C ILE A 36 -7.16 -9.40 -4.55
N GLY A 37 -7.79 -8.85 -5.57
CA GLY A 37 -9.22 -8.61 -5.59
C GLY A 37 -9.65 -7.35 -4.83
N PRO A 38 -10.96 -7.09 -4.78
CA PRO A 38 -11.52 -5.93 -4.12
C PRO A 38 -11.42 -6.05 -2.59
N SER A 39 -11.33 -4.91 -1.93
CA SER A 39 -11.42 -4.78 -0.48
C SER A 39 -12.52 -3.79 -0.13
N ILE A 40 -13.17 -4.00 1.03
CA ILE A 40 -14.11 -3.05 1.59
C ILE A 40 -13.53 -2.41 2.85
N VAL A 41 -13.82 -1.15 3.02
CA VAL A 41 -13.52 -0.41 4.24
C VAL A 41 -14.83 0.04 4.86
N PHE A 42 -15.05 -0.28 6.12
CA PHE A 42 -16.24 0.13 6.86
C PHE A 42 -15.86 0.57 8.27
N ARG A 43 -16.73 1.34 8.89
CA ARG A 43 -16.54 1.82 10.25
C ARG A 43 -17.68 1.38 11.14
N LEU A 44 -17.36 0.71 12.23
CA LEU A 44 -18.28 0.40 13.30
C LEU A 44 -18.14 1.49 14.37
N ARG A 45 -19.26 1.99 14.85
CA ARG A 45 -19.31 2.94 15.98
C ARG A 45 -19.99 2.25 17.13
N ASP A 46 -19.42 2.43 18.31
CA ASP A 46 -20.08 2.04 19.56
C ASP A 46 -21.11 3.10 20.00
N GLU A 47 -21.82 2.81 21.07
CA GLU A 47 -22.79 3.73 21.66
C GLU A 47 -22.14 5.03 22.19
N ALA A 48 -20.88 5.00 22.53
CA ALA A 48 -20.09 6.15 22.97
C ALA A 48 -19.59 7.02 21.78
N GLY A 49 -19.85 6.58 20.54
CA GLY A 49 -19.46 7.28 19.32
C GLY A 49 -18.01 7.01 18.87
N GLN A 50 -17.27 6.13 19.56
CA GLN A 50 -15.94 5.74 19.15
C GLN A 50 -16.04 4.88 17.88
N ALA A 51 -15.27 5.25 16.86
CA ALA A 51 -15.28 4.55 15.58
C ALA A 51 -14.06 3.67 15.44
N MET A 52 -14.29 2.43 15.02
CA MET A 52 -13.25 1.51 14.61
C MET A 52 -13.37 1.24 13.11
N GLU A 53 -12.29 1.40 12.38
CA GLU A 53 -12.25 1.18 10.95
C GLU A 53 -11.73 -0.22 10.64
N PHE A 54 -12.44 -0.93 9.78
CA PHE A 54 -12.11 -2.27 9.30
C PHE A 54 -11.83 -2.23 7.81
N LYS A 55 -10.81 -2.98 7.39
CA LYS A 55 -10.50 -3.22 5.97
C LYS A 55 -10.49 -4.73 5.72
N ASN A 56 -11.46 -5.23 4.98
CA ASN A 56 -11.60 -6.64 4.67
C ASN A 56 -11.35 -6.91 3.20
N TYR A 57 -10.49 -7.89 2.92
CA TYR A 57 -10.35 -8.42 1.57
C TYR A 57 -11.46 -9.43 1.29
N MET A 58 -12.04 -9.34 0.11
CA MET A 58 -13.26 -10.06 -0.25
C MET A 58 -13.01 -11.45 -0.82
N LEU A 59 -11.79 -11.70 -1.26
CA LEU A 59 -11.35 -12.98 -1.79
C LEU A 59 -10.22 -13.55 -0.92
N PRO A 60 -10.12 -14.89 -0.83
CA PRO A 60 -9.00 -15.52 -0.15
C PRO A 60 -7.69 -15.19 -0.86
N ILE A 61 -6.69 -14.82 -0.09
CA ILE A 61 -5.36 -14.47 -0.59
C ILE A 61 -4.42 -15.62 -0.32
N LYS A 62 -3.70 -16.04 -1.35
CA LYS A 62 -2.69 -17.09 -1.21
C LYS A 62 -1.45 -16.52 -0.52
N GLN A 63 -1.05 -17.15 0.59
CA GLN A 63 0.22 -16.91 1.27
C GLN A 63 0.93 -18.26 1.39
N GLU A 64 2.12 -18.36 0.81
CA GLU A 64 2.87 -19.62 0.70
C GLU A 64 2.06 -20.74 0.03
N GLN A 65 1.63 -21.73 0.78
CA GLN A 65 0.85 -22.87 0.27
C GLN A 65 -0.64 -22.78 0.61
N ASP A 66 -1.03 -21.89 1.52
CA ASP A 66 -2.36 -21.80 2.07
C ASP A 66 -3.09 -20.52 1.64
N TYR A 67 -4.41 -20.52 1.78
CA TYR A 67 -5.25 -19.37 1.48
C TYR A 67 -5.88 -18.81 2.75
N PHE A 68 -5.99 -17.47 2.82
CA PHE A 68 -6.52 -16.78 3.98
C PHE A 68 -7.48 -15.66 3.56
N TYR A 69 -8.56 -15.48 4.29
CA TYR A 69 -9.24 -14.20 4.34
C TYR A 69 -8.49 -13.27 5.28
N ILE A 70 -8.22 -12.06 4.81
CA ILE A 70 -7.46 -11.06 5.56
C ILE A 70 -8.38 -9.93 5.97
N THR A 71 -8.41 -9.63 7.26
CA THR A 71 -9.12 -8.51 7.83
C THR A 71 -8.17 -7.66 8.64
N GLY A 72 -8.27 -6.34 8.50
CA GLY A 72 -7.52 -5.36 9.28
C GLY A 72 -8.46 -4.51 10.11
N ALA A 73 -8.03 -4.10 11.30
CA ALA A 73 -8.76 -3.17 12.14
C ALA A 73 -7.83 -2.10 12.71
N ARG A 74 -8.33 -0.87 12.84
CA ARG A 74 -7.64 0.25 13.49
C ARG A 74 -8.61 1.17 14.21
N ALA A 75 -8.19 1.74 15.34
CA ALA A 75 -9.01 2.64 16.14
C ALA A 75 -8.98 4.11 15.65
N GLY A 76 -7.98 4.50 14.86
CA GLY A 76 -7.83 5.85 14.33
C GLY A 76 -7.18 5.86 12.96
N LEU A 77 -7.35 6.93 12.20
CA LEU A 77 -6.77 7.07 10.85
C LEU A 77 -5.24 7.19 10.86
N ASP A 78 -4.68 7.62 11.98
CA ASP A 78 -3.26 7.75 12.28
C ASP A 78 -2.61 6.43 12.73
N GLN A 79 -3.42 5.43 13.07
CA GLN A 79 -2.94 4.13 13.51
C GLN A 79 -2.79 3.15 12.36
N GLN A 80 -1.79 2.26 12.48
CA GLN A 80 -1.63 1.15 11.55
C GLN A 80 -2.71 0.10 11.77
N TYR A 81 -3.11 -0.60 10.68
CA TYR A 81 -4.01 -1.72 10.79
C TYR A 81 -3.37 -2.87 11.54
N ARG A 82 -4.11 -3.45 12.49
CA ARG A 82 -3.83 -4.79 13.02
C ARG A 82 -4.48 -5.80 12.09
N TRP A 83 -3.67 -6.70 11.56
CA TRP A 83 -4.13 -7.67 10.58
C TRP A 83 -4.41 -9.02 11.22
N LEU A 84 -5.51 -9.65 10.80
CA LEU A 84 -5.88 -10.99 11.17
C LEU A 84 -6.00 -11.84 9.90
N ARG A 85 -5.38 -13.01 9.91
CA ARG A 85 -5.44 -14.00 8.84
C ARG A 85 -6.36 -15.13 9.28
N ILE A 86 -7.41 -15.40 8.51
CA ILE A 86 -8.38 -16.45 8.80
C ILE A 86 -8.20 -17.54 7.75
N PRO A 87 -7.80 -18.76 8.13
CA PRO A 87 -7.55 -19.83 7.18
C PRO A 87 -8.85 -20.29 6.53
N VAL A 88 -8.77 -20.67 5.27
CA VAL A 88 -9.87 -21.28 4.54
C VAL A 88 -9.72 -22.80 4.51
N ASP A 89 -10.84 -23.48 4.37
CA ASP A 89 -10.89 -24.92 4.16
C ASP A 89 -10.61 -25.28 2.68
N GLU A 90 -10.68 -26.57 2.35
CA GLU A 90 -10.47 -27.07 0.97
C GLU A 90 -11.42 -26.45 -0.06
N LYS A 91 -12.57 -25.93 0.38
CA LYS A 91 -13.57 -25.27 -0.48
C LYS A 91 -13.34 -23.77 -0.61
N GLY A 92 -12.29 -23.23 0.03
CA GLY A 92 -12.03 -21.81 0.06
C GLY A 92 -12.96 -21.01 0.99
N SER A 93 -13.63 -21.69 1.93
CA SER A 93 -14.57 -21.12 2.88
C SER A 93 -13.95 -21.00 4.28
N ILE A 94 -14.38 -20.00 5.05
CA ILE A 94 -14.02 -19.86 6.48
C ILE A 94 -14.93 -20.69 7.39
N GLN A 95 -15.90 -21.39 6.83
CA GLN A 95 -16.95 -22.05 7.62
C GLN A 95 -16.38 -23.09 8.58
N SER A 96 -15.44 -23.90 8.13
CA SER A 96 -14.77 -24.91 8.98
C SER A 96 -14.03 -24.27 10.15
N PHE A 97 -13.38 -23.12 9.95
CA PHE A 97 -12.76 -22.34 11.04
C PHE A 97 -13.81 -21.79 12.01
N MET A 98 -14.90 -21.24 11.52
CA MET A 98 -15.98 -20.71 12.39
C MET A 98 -16.65 -21.80 13.22
N GLN A 99 -16.84 -22.97 12.63
CA GLN A 99 -17.36 -24.15 13.34
C GLN A 99 -16.38 -24.64 14.39
N LEU A 100 -15.08 -24.76 14.05
CA LEU A 100 -14.03 -25.12 15.00
C LEU A 100 -13.98 -24.13 16.18
N ARG A 101 -14.06 -22.82 15.89
CA ARG A 101 -14.14 -21.78 16.93
C ARG A 101 -15.37 -21.98 17.84
N SER A 102 -16.52 -22.30 17.27
CA SER A 102 -17.74 -22.58 18.06
C SER A 102 -17.56 -23.77 18.99
N LEU A 103 -16.98 -24.88 18.48
CA LEU A 103 -16.70 -26.07 19.27
C LEU A 103 -15.69 -25.79 20.39
N LEU A 104 -14.63 -25.02 20.11
CA LEU A 104 -13.63 -24.60 21.13
C LEU A 104 -14.24 -23.73 22.23
N ASN A 105 -15.28 -22.97 21.95
CA ASN A 105 -15.95 -22.15 22.96
C ASN A 105 -16.98 -22.93 23.75
N ASN A 106 -17.42 -24.13 23.29
CA ASN A 106 -18.39 -24.97 23.99
C ASN A 106 -17.69 -25.92 25.00
N PRO A 107 -17.99 -25.85 26.32
CA PRO A 107 -17.37 -26.71 27.33
C PRO A 107 -17.59 -28.20 27.11
N GLU A 108 -18.79 -28.60 26.69
CA GLU A 108 -19.15 -29.99 26.45
C GLU A 108 -18.35 -30.60 25.30
N GLU A 109 -18.20 -29.83 24.19
CA GLU A 109 -17.43 -30.27 23.03
C GLU A 109 -15.94 -30.36 23.35
N ARG A 110 -15.40 -29.45 24.17
CA ARG A 110 -14.03 -29.55 24.64
C ARG A 110 -13.81 -30.82 25.50
N ALA A 111 -14.72 -31.09 26.43
CA ALA A 111 -14.62 -32.30 27.27
C ALA A 111 -14.68 -33.58 26.42
N ALA A 112 -15.59 -33.66 25.42
CA ALA A 112 -15.68 -34.77 24.49
C ALA A 112 -14.38 -34.92 23.67
N ALA A 113 -13.82 -33.84 23.20
CA ALA A 113 -12.55 -33.82 22.45
C ALA A 113 -11.36 -34.29 23.33
N VAL A 114 -11.29 -33.85 24.58
CA VAL A 114 -10.27 -34.32 25.55
C VAL A 114 -10.41 -35.83 25.75
N ALA A 115 -11.62 -36.33 25.97
CA ALA A 115 -11.84 -37.77 26.08
C ALA A 115 -11.38 -38.56 24.85
N LEU A 116 -11.62 -37.99 23.63
CA LEU A 116 -11.16 -38.59 22.39
C LEU A 116 -9.61 -38.55 22.27
N ALA A 117 -8.97 -37.44 22.63
CA ALA A 117 -7.53 -37.32 22.61
C ALA A 117 -6.82 -38.32 23.57
N LEU A 118 -7.49 -38.65 24.66
CA LEU A 118 -6.97 -39.59 25.69
C LEU A 118 -7.26 -41.06 25.38
N ALA A 119 -8.01 -41.36 24.33
CA ALA A 119 -8.45 -42.76 24.04
C ALA A 119 -7.28 -43.73 23.83
N GLY A 120 -6.12 -43.25 23.35
CA GLY A 120 -4.89 -44.04 23.18
C GLY A 120 -3.88 -43.93 24.31
N THR A 121 -4.21 -43.21 25.41
CA THR A 121 -3.28 -42.97 26.50
C THR A 121 -3.41 -44.09 27.56
N PRO A 122 -2.27 -44.67 28.11
CA PRO A 122 -2.30 -45.62 29.19
C PRO A 122 -3.10 -45.14 30.44
N GLU A 123 -3.85 -46.07 31.08
CA GLU A 123 -4.73 -45.68 32.18
C GLU A 123 -4.02 -45.02 33.36
N GLU A 124 -2.78 -45.40 33.61
CA GLU A 124 -2.00 -44.90 34.74
C GLU A 124 -1.68 -43.40 34.61
N VAL A 125 -1.46 -42.91 33.38
CA VAL A 125 -1.05 -41.52 33.12
C VAL A 125 -2.25 -40.64 32.76
N ARG A 126 -3.37 -41.27 32.32
CA ARG A 126 -4.57 -40.62 31.80
C ARG A 126 -5.14 -39.52 32.73
N PRO A 127 -5.25 -39.70 34.05
CA PRO A 127 -5.86 -38.68 34.90
C PRO A 127 -5.03 -37.38 35.00
N ASN A 128 -3.71 -37.51 35.09
CA ASN A 128 -2.82 -36.33 35.17
C ASN A 128 -2.65 -35.64 33.81
N PHE A 129 -2.46 -36.45 32.77
CA PHE A 129 -2.33 -35.92 31.41
C PHE A 129 -3.65 -35.30 30.91
N GLY A 130 -4.79 -35.92 31.23
CA GLY A 130 -6.12 -35.40 30.92
C GLY A 130 -6.38 -34.03 31.52
N LYS A 131 -6.05 -33.84 32.81
CA LYS A 131 -6.16 -32.52 33.45
C LYS A 131 -5.23 -31.48 32.79
N ALA A 132 -4.01 -31.87 32.44
CA ALA A 132 -3.09 -30.96 31.74
C ALA A 132 -3.65 -30.53 30.35
N VAL A 133 -4.18 -31.47 29.57
CA VAL A 133 -4.80 -31.18 28.28
C VAL A 133 -6.04 -30.30 28.44
N GLU A 134 -6.92 -30.62 29.39
CA GLU A 134 -8.13 -29.84 29.65
C GLU A 134 -7.81 -28.40 30.10
N ASN A 135 -6.89 -28.23 31.05
CA ASN A 135 -6.48 -26.91 31.51
C ASN A 135 -5.80 -26.08 30.39
N SER A 136 -4.94 -26.72 29.59
CA SER A 136 -4.28 -26.08 28.46
C SER A 136 -5.28 -25.62 27.38
N LEU A 137 -6.23 -26.50 27.06
CA LEU A 137 -7.27 -26.19 26.10
C LEU A 137 -8.23 -25.11 26.61
N LEU A 138 -8.56 -25.12 27.91
CA LEU A 138 -9.37 -24.08 28.53
C LEU A 138 -8.65 -22.73 28.55
N ALA A 139 -7.39 -22.67 28.95
CA ALA A 139 -6.59 -21.45 28.93
C ALA A 139 -6.47 -20.88 27.51
N PHE A 140 -6.21 -21.76 26.54
CA PHE A 140 -6.16 -21.35 25.13
C PHE A 140 -7.53 -20.86 24.63
N ALA A 141 -8.62 -21.54 24.96
CA ALA A 141 -9.97 -21.13 24.58
C ALA A 141 -10.35 -19.76 25.17
N GLN A 142 -9.85 -19.40 26.35
CA GLN A 142 -10.12 -18.12 27.01
C GLN A 142 -9.26 -16.96 26.46
N GLY A 143 -7.96 -17.17 26.29
CA GLY A 143 -7.02 -16.09 25.99
C GLY A 143 -6.03 -16.33 24.84
N GLY A 144 -6.15 -17.47 24.11
CA GLY A 144 -5.20 -17.82 23.05
C GLY A 144 -3.78 -18.08 23.56
N PHE A 145 -2.79 -17.92 22.69
CA PHE A 145 -1.37 -18.06 23.06
C PHE A 145 -0.89 -17.05 24.13
N PRO A 146 -1.36 -15.80 24.17
CA PRO A 146 -0.99 -14.89 25.26
C PRO A 146 -1.31 -15.44 26.67
N ALA A 147 -2.44 -16.12 26.84
CA ALA A 147 -2.79 -16.72 28.11
C ALA A 147 -1.86 -17.90 28.49
N ILE A 148 -1.42 -18.66 27.51
CA ILE A 148 -0.43 -19.74 27.68
C ILE A 148 0.93 -19.15 28.05
N ASP A 149 1.37 -18.09 27.38
CA ASP A 149 2.61 -17.38 27.65
C ASP A 149 2.61 -16.81 29.10
N GLU A 150 1.50 -16.24 29.53
CA GLU A 150 1.33 -15.74 30.88
C GLU A 150 1.38 -16.88 31.91
N PHE A 151 0.73 -18.01 31.65
CA PHE A 151 0.78 -19.19 32.47
C PHE A 151 2.22 -19.73 32.63
N ILE A 152 2.94 -19.88 31.48
CA ILE A 152 4.33 -20.36 31.51
C ILE A 152 5.23 -19.41 32.28
N SER A 153 5.08 -18.10 32.11
CA SER A 153 5.91 -17.09 32.78
C SER A 153 5.73 -17.09 34.29
N LYS A 154 4.55 -17.51 34.79
CA LYS A 154 4.25 -17.64 36.21
C LYS A 154 4.67 -18.99 36.79
N ALA A 155 4.67 -20.05 35.97
CA ALA A 155 4.82 -21.43 36.43
C ALA A 155 6.24 -21.96 36.32
N SER A 156 7.14 -21.38 35.53
CA SER A 156 8.45 -21.91 35.22
C SER A 156 9.55 -20.84 35.17
N PRO A 157 10.82 -21.22 35.42
CA PRO A 157 11.96 -20.34 35.27
C PRO A 157 12.14 -19.92 33.81
N PRO A 158 12.74 -18.73 33.54
CA PRO A 158 12.93 -18.22 32.17
C PRO A 158 13.70 -19.15 31.22
N GLU A 159 14.59 -19.96 31.77
CA GLU A 159 15.43 -20.91 31.01
C GLU A 159 14.60 -22.02 30.35
N ASP A 160 13.46 -22.39 30.95
CA ASP A 160 12.59 -23.47 30.47
C ASP A 160 11.43 -22.96 29.62
N HIS A 161 11.23 -21.65 29.52
CA HIS A 161 10.07 -21.07 28.83
C HIS A 161 9.95 -21.58 27.37
N GLN A 162 11.04 -21.66 26.62
CA GLN A 162 10.99 -22.11 25.24
C GLN A 162 10.54 -23.57 25.10
N LYS A 163 11.08 -24.44 25.92
CA LYS A 163 10.69 -25.88 25.95
C LYS A 163 9.23 -26.05 26.38
N MET A 164 8.81 -25.27 27.37
CA MET A 164 7.42 -25.29 27.80
C MET A 164 6.46 -24.81 26.72
N LYS A 165 6.81 -23.76 25.99
CA LYS A 165 6.00 -23.26 24.87
C LYS A 165 5.83 -24.34 23.79
N GLU A 166 6.91 -25.00 23.40
CA GLU A 166 6.86 -26.09 22.42
C GLU A 166 5.98 -27.24 22.91
N TYR A 167 6.10 -27.61 24.18
CA TYR A 167 5.30 -28.67 24.80
C TYR A 167 3.81 -28.29 24.82
N PHE A 168 3.47 -27.09 25.29
CA PHE A 168 2.07 -26.61 25.30
C PHE A 168 1.50 -26.48 23.91
N TYR A 169 2.30 -26.02 22.94
CA TYR A 169 1.86 -25.95 21.54
C TYR A 169 1.48 -27.33 20.98
N GLN A 170 2.29 -28.35 21.26
CA GLN A 170 1.98 -29.73 20.83
C GLN A 170 0.70 -30.26 21.48
N ILE A 171 0.52 -30.04 22.80
CA ILE A 171 -0.70 -30.44 23.51
C ILE A 171 -1.92 -29.75 22.89
N ILE A 172 -1.86 -28.43 22.70
CA ILE A 172 -2.98 -27.65 22.16
C ILE A 172 -3.27 -28.09 20.72
N PHE A 173 -2.24 -28.29 19.90
CA PHE A 173 -2.39 -28.78 18.52
C PHE A 173 -3.11 -30.14 18.52
N GLY A 174 -2.69 -31.09 19.33
CA GLY A 174 -3.32 -32.39 19.46
C GLY A 174 -4.77 -32.31 19.95
N ALA A 175 -5.02 -31.46 20.96
CA ALA A 175 -6.35 -31.25 21.51
C ALA A 175 -7.30 -30.59 20.48
N VAL A 176 -6.83 -29.58 19.74
CA VAL A 176 -7.63 -28.92 18.69
C VAL A 176 -7.86 -29.84 17.50
N ASN A 177 -6.90 -30.71 17.15
CA ASN A 177 -7.14 -31.76 16.17
C ASN A 177 -8.26 -32.72 16.65
N ALA A 178 -8.28 -33.08 17.93
CA ALA A 178 -9.34 -33.90 18.49
C ALA A 178 -10.71 -33.18 18.48
N VAL A 179 -10.74 -31.87 18.73
CA VAL A 179 -11.97 -31.04 18.56
C VAL A 179 -12.45 -31.08 17.11
N LEU A 180 -11.54 -30.93 16.15
CA LEU A 180 -11.87 -31.02 14.73
C LEU A 180 -12.44 -32.41 14.36
N GLU A 181 -11.79 -33.48 14.84
CA GLU A 181 -12.28 -34.84 14.62
C GLU A 181 -13.65 -35.11 15.26
N GLN A 182 -13.87 -34.62 16.46
CA GLN A 182 -15.16 -34.67 17.12
C GLN A 182 -16.22 -33.92 16.31
N GLY A 183 -15.91 -32.72 15.81
CA GLY A 183 -16.79 -31.97 14.94
C GLY A 183 -17.15 -32.70 13.65
N MET A 184 -16.18 -33.39 13.04
CA MET A 184 -16.41 -34.23 11.86
C MET A 184 -17.25 -35.47 12.17
N LYS A 185 -17.06 -36.11 13.33
CA LYS A 185 -17.85 -37.26 13.78
C LYS A 185 -19.32 -36.90 14.03
N THR A 186 -19.55 -35.73 14.62
CA THR A 186 -20.88 -35.22 14.93
C THR A 186 -21.55 -34.52 13.73
N GLY A 187 -20.88 -34.46 12.57
CA GLY A 187 -21.40 -33.77 11.38
C GLY A 187 -21.45 -32.24 11.48
N LYS A 188 -20.86 -31.66 12.52
CA LYS A 188 -20.77 -30.20 12.67
C LYS A 188 -19.71 -29.58 11.80
N ILE A 189 -18.67 -30.34 11.46
CA ILE A 189 -17.61 -29.98 10.51
C ILE A 189 -17.62 -31.00 9.39
N GLU A 190 -17.37 -30.53 8.17
CA GLU A 190 -17.27 -31.42 7.02
C GLU A 190 -16.09 -32.38 7.17
N LYS A 191 -16.27 -33.62 6.67
CA LYS A 191 -15.24 -34.64 6.75
C LYS A 191 -14.01 -34.24 5.92
N TRP A 192 -12.87 -34.23 6.56
CA TRP A 192 -11.59 -33.94 5.97
C TRP A 192 -10.58 -35.04 6.29
N ALA A 193 -10.03 -35.66 5.27
CA ALA A 193 -9.07 -36.74 5.46
C ALA A 193 -7.77 -36.22 6.11
N PRO A 194 -7.09 -37.03 6.92
CA PRO A 194 -5.77 -36.67 7.45
C PRO A 194 -4.81 -36.35 6.29
N SER A 195 -4.27 -35.16 6.29
CA SER A 195 -3.36 -34.66 5.26
C SER A 195 -2.45 -33.57 5.82
N GLU A 196 -1.39 -33.26 5.11
CA GLU A 196 -0.52 -32.14 5.45
C GLU A 196 -1.28 -30.82 5.40
N ALA A 197 -2.18 -30.64 4.42
CA ALA A 197 -3.03 -29.47 4.30
C ALA A 197 -3.94 -29.30 5.53
N ARG A 198 -4.53 -30.42 6.04
CA ARG A 198 -5.30 -30.39 7.28
C ARG A 198 -4.45 -29.99 8.49
N SER A 199 -3.23 -30.51 8.60
CA SER A 199 -2.31 -30.13 9.69
C SER A 199 -1.95 -28.63 9.63
N ARG A 200 -1.68 -28.11 8.45
CA ARG A 200 -1.46 -26.65 8.25
C ARG A 200 -2.72 -25.84 8.59
N PHE A 201 -3.89 -26.30 8.17
CA PHE A 201 -5.15 -25.66 8.53
C PHE A 201 -5.35 -25.57 10.04
N ILE A 202 -5.02 -26.63 10.81
CA ILE A 202 -5.09 -26.63 12.28
C ILE A 202 -4.11 -25.59 12.84
N ALA A 203 -2.84 -25.60 12.41
CA ALA A 203 -1.83 -24.64 12.84
C ALA A 203 -2.27 -23.19 12.57
N ASN A 204 -2.71 -22.92 11.36
CA ASN A 204 -3.21 -21.61 10.95
C ASN A 204 -4.48 -21.20 11.73
N SER A 205 -5.34 -22.19 12.08
CA SER A 205 -6.53 -21.95 12.88
C SER A 205 -6.18 -21.58 14.32
N LEU A 206 -5.14 -22.19 14.91
CA LEU A 206 -4.65 -21.83 16.23
C LEU A 206 -4.14 -20.37 16.25
N GLU A 207 -3.36 -19.97 15.26
CA GLU A 207 -2.90 -18.59 15.11
C GLU A 207 -4.07 -17.61 14.97
N ALA A 208 -5.00 -17.92 14.06
CA ALA A 208 -6.18 -17.10 13.84
C ALA A 208 -7.06 -16.98 15.09
N TYR A 209 -7.29 -18.09 15.79
CA TYR A 209 -8.05 -18.10 17.05
C TYR A 209 -7.40 -17.25 18.13
N SER A 210 -6.08 -17.40 18.31
CA SER A 210 -5.30 -16.57 19.23
C SER A 210 -5.33 -15.10 18.84
N GLY A 211 -5.18 -14.81 17.54
CA GLY A 211 -5.27 -13.45 16.99
C GLY A 211 -6.62 -12.79 17.26
N LEU A 212 -7.73 -13.55 17.18
CA LEU A 212 -9.07 -13.04 17.50
C LEU A 212 -9.21 -12.54 18.95
N LYS A 213 -8.44 -13.06 19.90
CA LYS A 213 -8.50 -12.64 21.31
C LYS A 213 -7.90 -11.24 21.53
N VAL A 214 -6.97 -10.85 20.70
CA VAL A 214 -6.31 -9.53 20.74
C VAL A 214 -6.80 -8.59 19.63
N PHE A 215 -7.64 -9.09 18.74
CA PHE A 215 -8.22 -8.29 17.66
C PHE A 215 -9.26 -7.33 18.24
N PRO A 216 -9.29 -6.04 17.83
CA PRO A 216 -10.06 -5.00 18.52
C PRO A 216 -11.57 -5.20 18.49
N SER A 217 -12.08 -6.09 17.66
CA SER A 217 -13.53 -6.38 17.60
C SER A 217 -13.77 -7.88 17.41
N PRO A 218 -14.69 -8.47 18.17
CA PRO A 218 -15.08 -9.87 18.00
C PRO A 218 -15.92 -10.13 16.74
N VAL A 219 -16.21 -9.10 15.95
CA VAL A 219 -17.10 -9.17 14.78
C VAL A 219 -16.27 -9.36 13.53
N LEU A 220 -16.55 -10.44 12.80
CA LEU A 220 -16.05 -10.64 11.45
C LEU A 220 -17.19 -10.36 10.47
N LEU A 221 -17.06 -9.28 9.70
CA LEU A 221 -17.99 -8.97 8.63
C LEU A 221 -17.46 -9.55 7.32
N GLN A 222 -18.21 -10.45 6.73
CA GLN A 222 -17.97 -10.97 5.40
C GLN A 222 -18.94 -10.29 4.44
N LEU A 223 -18.45 -9.86 3.29
CA LEU A 223 -19.33 -9.31 2.26
C LEU A 223 -20.02 -10.47 1.54
N ASP A 224 -21.35 -10.46 1.54
CA ASP A 224 -22.16 -11.46 0.87
C ASP A 224 -22.32 -11.14 -0.63
N GLY A 225 -22.41 -9.87 -0.98
CA GLY A 225 -22.51 -9.44 -2.36
C GLY A 225 -22.27 -7.94 -2.52
N TYR A 226 -21.92 -7.55 -3.73
CA TYR A 226 -21.78 -6.15 -4.10
C TYR A 226 -22.16 -5.91 -5.55
N GLN A 227 -22.63 -4.70 -5.81
CA GLN A 227 -22.85 -4.21 -7.17
C GLN A 227 -21.79 -3.19 -7.53
N GLU A 228 -20.99 -3.51 -8.54
CA GLU A 228 -19.97 -2.58 -9.02
C GLU A 228 -20.61 -1.52 -9.92
N VAL A 229 -20.57 -0.26 -9.50
CA VAL A 229 -20.95 0.87 -10.33
C VAL A 229 -19.66 1.54 -10.80
N LYS A 230 -19.39 1.42 -12.10
CA LYS A 230 -18.24 2.08 -12.72
C LYS A 230 -18.57 3.54 -13.00
N SER A 231 -17.78 4.44 -12.48
CA SER A 231 -17.85 5.86 -12.81
C SER A 231 -16.53 6.32 -13.44
N SER A 232 -16.62 7.10 -14.51
CA SER A 232 -15.47 7.74 -15.11
C SER A 232 -15.27 9.11 -14.47
N GLY A 233 -14.19 9.28 -13.72
CA GLY A 233 -13.78 10.59 -13.22
C GLY A 233 -13.16 11.41 -14.34
N LEU A 234 -13.84 12.45 -14.81
CA LEU A 234 -13.29 13.40 -15.77
C LEU A 234 -12.73 14.60 -15.00
N GLN A 235 -11.43 14.82 -15.13
CA GLN A 235 -10.80 16.02 -14.60
C GLN A 235 -10.84 17.11 -15.68
N MET A 236 -11.69 18.12 -15.48
CA MET A 236 -11.70 19.30 -16.34
C MET A 236 -10.71 20.34 -15.82
N THR A 237 -9.66 20.59 -16.60
CA THR A 237 -8.70 21.67 -16.33
C THR A 237 -9.10 22.90 -17.14
N LYS A 238 -9.35 24.01 -16.45
CA LYS A 238 -9.57 25.31 -17.08
C LYS A 238 -8.29 26.13 -16.95
N SER A 239 -7.66 26.43 -18.09
CA SER A 239 -6.44 27.24 -18.12
C SER A 239 -6.77 28.68 -18.56
N PRO A 240 -7.12 29.58 -17.64
CA PRO A 240 -7.57 30.93 -17.99
C PRO A 240 -6.51 31.78 -18.71
N GLY A 241 -5.22 31.40 -18.60
CA GLY A 241 -4.11 32.10 -19.25
C GLY A 241 -3.70 31.58 -20.63
N ALA A 242 -4.32 30.51 -21.14
CA ALA A 242 -3.90 29.90 -22.41
C ALA A 242 -3.96 30.87 -23.59
N GLY A 243 -4.99 31.72 -23.70
CA GLY A 243 -5.10 32.73 -24.73
C GLY A 243 -3.95 33.76 -24.72
N LEU A 244 -3.50 34.16 -23.53
CA LEU A 244 -2.37 35.10 -23.38
C LEU A 244 -1.05 34.46 -23.87
N VAL A 245 -0.86 33.18 -23.56
CA VAL A 245 0.33 32.43 -24.00
C VAL A 245 0.35 32.28 -25.52
N TYR A 246 -0.78 31.94 -26.15
CA TYR A 246 -0.87 31.85 -27.61
C TYR A 246 -0.66 33.19 -28.26
N PHE A 247 -1.22 34.28 -27.72
CA PHE A 247 -0.99 35.64 -28.24
C PHE A 247 0.49 36.05 -28.12
N GLY A 248 1.13 35.76 -26.99
CA GLY A 248 2.57 35.99 -26.79
C GLY A 248 3.44 35.20 -27.77
N SER A 249 3.08 33.93 -28.03
CA SER A 249 3.77 33.09 -29.00
C SER A 249 3.63 33.64 -30.43
N LEU A 250 2.44 34.11 -30.77
CA LEU A 250 2.20 34.75 -32.10
C LEU A 250 3.05 36.01 -32.25
N LEU A 251 3.09 36.88 -31.25
CA LEU A 251 3.94 38.08 -31.25
C LEU A 251 5.42 37.76 -31.38
N LEU A 252 5.89 36.70 -30.71
CA LEU A 252 7.28 36.26 -30.83
C LEU A 252 7.62 35.82 -32.25
N VAL A 253 6.73 35.03 -32.88
CA VAL A 253 6.92 34.63 -34.28
C VAL A 253 6.93 35.84 -35.23
N LEU A 254 5.97 36.75 -35.05
CA LEU A 254 5.92 37.99 -35.86
C LEU A 254 7.19 38.85 -35.63
N GLY A 255 7.62 39.01 -34.40
CA GLY A 255 8.85 39.74 -34.04
C GLY A 255 10.09 39.14 -34.72
N THR A 256 10.17 37.79 -34.72
CA THR A 256 11.25 37.09 -35.43
C THR A 256 11.21 37.32 -36.93
N VAL A 257 10.02 37.24 -37.54
CA VAL A 257 9.84 37.53 -38.98
C VAL A 257 10.23 38.97 -39.28
N PHE A 258 9.79 39.94 -38.47
CA PHE A 258 10.16 41.35 -38.69
C PHE A 258 11.67 41.55 -38.50
N MET A 259 12.31 40.90 -37.57
CA MET A 259 13.78 40.99 -37.40
C MET A 259 14.50 40.52 -38.67
N PHE A 260 13.98 39.54 -39.39
CA PHE A 260 14.55 39.10 -40.67
C PHE A 260 14.15 39.97 -41.85
N TYR A 261 12.97 40.55 -41.85
CA TYR A 261 12.42 41.29 -42.96
C TYR A 261 12.77 42.81 -42.96
N VAL A 262 12.79 43.41 -41.73
CA VAL A 262 13.14 44.81 -41.57
C VAL A 262 14.64 44.95 -41.61
N ARG A 263 15.10 45.70 -42.63
CA ARG A 263 16.53 45.97 -42.88
C ARG A 263 16.95 47.21 -42.11
N GLU A 264 17.93 47.07 -41.24
CA GLU A 264 18.51 48.19 -40.51
C GLU A 264 19.47 48.95 -41.45
N LYS A 265 19.21 50.25 -41.64
CA LYS A 265 20.12 51.19 -42.33
C LYS A 265 20.55 52.22 -41.32
N ARG A 266 21.83 52.52 -41.31
CA ARG A 266 22.44 53.53 -40.47
C ARG A 266 23.07 54.60 -41.32
N ALA A 267 22.79 55.89 -41.02
CA ALA A 267 23.39 57.03 -41.65
C ALA A 267 24.11 57.88 -40.60
N TRP A 268 25.29 58.31 -40.90
CA TRP A 268 26.08 59.17 -40.04
C TRP A 268 26.37 60.45 -40.81
N LEU A 269 26.13 61.58 -40.17
CA LEU A 269 26.50 62.89 -40.64
C LEU A 269 27.51 63.48 -39.64
N GLN A 270 28.72 63.80 -40.11
CA GLN A 270 29.74 64.43 -39.30
C GLN A 270 29.99 65.85 -39.87
N TYR A 271 29.82 66.85 -39.00
CA TYR A 271 30.08 68.22 -39.32
C TYR A 271 31.54 68.54 -38.96
N ASP A 272 32.27 69.13 -39.92
CA ASP A 272 33.65 69.61 -39.67
C ASP A 272 33.57 71.12 -39.34
N PRO A 273 34.26 71.59 -38.25
CA PRO A 273 34.30 72.99 -37.85
C PRO A 273 34.78 73.93 -38.95
N GLN A 274 35.44 73.39 -40.01
CA GLN A 274 35.94 74.19 -41.15
C GLN A 274 34.91 74.29 -42.28
N GLY A 275 33.60 73.88 -42.03
CA GLY A 275 32.52 74.02 -42.99
C GLY A 275 32.32 72.83 -43.89
N GLY A 276 32.98 71.71 -43.61
CA GLY A 276 32.80 70.48 -44.37
C GLY A 276 31.73 69.51 -43.72
N VAL A 277 30.95 68.83 -44.54
CA VAL A 277 30.01 67.81 -44.10
C VAL A 277 30.41 66.46 -44.69
N ARG A 278 30.65 65.48 -43.79
CA ARG A 278 30.93 64.11 -44.18
C ARG A 278 29.71 63.24 -43.93
N PHE A 279 29.24 62.57 -44.96
CA PHE A 279 28.09 61.68 -44.92
C PHE A 279 28.51 60.22 -45.18
N ALA A 280 28.12 59.33 -44.33
CA ALA A 280 28.38 57.90 -44.47
C ALA A 280 27.07 57.10 -44.22
N MET A 281 26.86 56.00 -44.98
CA MET A 281 25.75 55.07 -44.77
C MET A 281 26.25 53.65 -44.68
N SER A 282 25.56 52.87 -43.88
CA SER A 282 25.81 51.44 -43.79
C SER A 282 24.45 50.69 -43.65
N ALA A 283 24.39 49.48 -44.12
CA ALA A 283 23.22 48.59 -43.94
C ALA A 283 23.69 47.21 -43.53
N SER A 284 22.92 46.56 -42.66
CA SER A 284 23.31 45.26 -42.09
C SER A 284 23.25 44.09 -43.07
N ARG A 285 22.48 44.21 -44.19
CA ARG A 285 22.24 43.04 -45.09
C ARG A 285 22.28 43.34 -46.61
N SER A 286 22.38 44.57 -47.05
CA SER A 286 22.35 44.87 -48.52
C SER A 286 23.19 46.08 -48.87
N GLU A 287 24.38 45.81 -49.30
CA GLU A 287 25.28 46.86 -49.86
C GLU A 287 24.66 47.48 -51.13
N ARG A 288 23.90 46.74 -51.92
CA ARG A 288 23.24 47.22 -53.13
C ARG A 288 22.20 48.31 -52.86
N ASP A 289 21.49 48.25 -51.77
CA ASP A 289 20.51 49.27 -51.37
C ASP A 289 21.23 50.56 -50.94
N VAL A 290 22.33 50.42 -50.22
CA VAL A 290 23.18 51.57 -49.81
C VAL A 290 23.75 52.23 -51.06
N GLN A 291 24.27 51.47 -52.05
CA GLN A 291 24.83 52.03 -53.29
C GLN A 291 23.79 52.81 -54.13
N LYS A 292 22.52 52.41 -54.07
CA LYS A 292 21.43 53.12 -54.78
C LYS A 292 20.95 54.39 -54.04
N GLU A 293 20.82 54.32 -52.74
CA GLU A 293 20.23 55.37 -51.92
C GLU A 293 21.27 56.44 -51.53
N PHE A 294 22.53 56.06 -51.36
CA PHE A 294 23.62 56.98 -50.94
C PHE A 294 23.78 58.19 -51.88
N PRO A 295 23.76 58.04 -53.25
CA PRO A 295 23.86 59.22 -54.14
C PRO A 295 22.68 60.16 -54.01
N GLN A 296 21.47 59.65 -53.79
CA GLN A 296 20.24 60.43 -53.63
C GLN A 296 20.29 61.27 -52.34
N HIS A 297 20.64 60.63 -51.21
CA HIS A 297 20.77 61.33 -49.93
C HIS A 297 21.93 62.36 -49.95
N ARG A 298 23.02 62.01 -50.61
CA ARG A 298 24.17 62.95 -50.77
C ARG A 298 23.76 64.16 -51.58
N GLN A 299 23.02 64.02 -52.71
CA GLN A 299 22.53 65.13 -53.50
C GLN A 299 21.55 66.01 -52.73
N HIS A 300 20.66 65.43 -51.97
CA HIS A 300 19.71 66.15 -51.13
C HIS A 300 20.42 66.95 -50.03
N LEU A 301 21.40 66.37 -49.37
CA LEU A 301 22.20 67.05 -48.37
C LEU A 301 23.07 68.16 -48.98
N ALA A 302 23.58 68.00 -50.20
CA ALA A 302 24.33 69.04 -50.92
C ALA A 302 23.44 70.21 -51.34
N GLN A 303 22.17 69.94 -51.69
CA GLN A 303 21.20 71.00 -51.94
C GLN A 303 20.84 71.78 -50.69
N LEU A 304 20.52 71.07 -49.58
CA LEU A 304 20.24 71.72 -48.28
C LEU A 304 21.41 72.56 -47.78
N ALA A 305 22.67 72.12 -48.00
CA ALA A 305 23.85 72.87 -47.63
C ALA A 305 24.07 74.13 -48.49
N LYS A 306 23.62 74.15 -49.77
CA LYS A 306 23.58 75.29 -50.64
C LYS A 306 22.54 76.31 -50.20
N ASP A 307 21.33 75.84 -49.97
CA ASP A 307 20.21 76.69 -49.57
C ASP A 307 20.50 77.41 -48.21
N LEU A 308 21.23 76.76 -47.29
CA LEU A 308 21.65 77.32 -46.02
C LEU A 308 22.82 78.35 -46.13
N ASN A 309 23.59 78.30 -47.22
CA ASN A 309 24.66 79.28 -47.47
C ASN A 309 24.19 80.50 -48.30
N ASP A 310 23.01 80.40 -48.92
CA ASP A 310 22.40 81.48 -49.74
C ASP A 310 21.40 82.33 -48.94
N GLU A 311 21.11 81.99 -47.63
CA GLU A 311 20.42 82.80 -46.64
C GLU A 311 21.44 83.54 -45.76
#